data_a25d025231da3f4de793e3963ca6b1ef
#
_entry.id   a25d025231da3f4de793e3963ca6b1ef
#
_cell.length_a   1.000
_cell.length_b   1.000
_cell.length_c   1.000
_cell.angle_alpha   90.00
_cell.angle_beta   90.00
_cell.angle_gamma   90.00
#
_symmetry.space_group_name_H-M   'P 1'
#
loop_
_entity.id
_entity.type
_entity.pdbx_description
1 polymer ?
#
loop_
_entity_poly.entity_id
_entity_poly.type
_entity_poly.pdbx_seq_one_letter_code
_entity_poly.pdbx_strand_id
1 'polypeptide(L)'
;MLTRPELKNQSLAMLRGKWTQPVVAALIVTLVSAFTQGGSQTQSATFITLGFLVMLLVAMNLQYGFSVGMLRFHRGRENTVNEMFSAAFKEDYGRVLGLMLLGALFIFLWCLLLIIPGIIKAYAYSMAPYIAEDNPELDPIECLRRSEVLMYGHKMDLFILHLSYIGWILVGILTLGIGLLWVKPWMEMAQVKFYEELKAEAGNNPIQA
;
A
#
# COMPACT_ATOMS: atom_id res chain seq x y z
N MET A 1 -5.51 19.72 8.14
CA MET A 1 -5.17 18.30 8.25
C MET A 1 -5.78 17.73 9.52
N LEU A 2 -6.48 16.57 9.44
CA LEU A 2 -7.07 15.92 10.62
C LEU A 2 -5.97 15.44 11.59
N THR A 3 -6.30 15.40 12.87
CA THR A 3 -5.38 14.82 13.85
C THR A 3 -5.28 13.29 13.70
N ARG A 4 -4.19 12.69 14.13
CA ARG A 4 -3.97 11.22 14.06
C ARG A 4 -5.08 10.40 14.70
N PRO A 5 -5.61 10.74 15.89
CA PRO A 5 -6.76 10.04 16.47
C PRO A 5 -8.01 10.15 15.59
N GLU A 6 -8.25 11.32 15.00
CA GLU A 6 -9.40 11.54 14.11
C GLU A 6 -9.31 10.68 12.85
N LEU A 7 -8.13 10.61 12.19
CA LEU A 7 -7.88 9.74 11.04
C LEU A 7 -8.20 8.27 11.38
N LYS A 8 -7.70 7.77 12.51
CA LYS A 8 -7.95 6.39 12.95
C LYS A 8 -9.43 6.13 13.24
N ASN A 9 -10.08 7.04 13.94
CA ASN A 9 -11.48 6.90 14.32
C ASN A 9 -12.40 6.96 13.10
N GLN A 10 -12.14 7.88 12.16
CA GLN A 10 -12.90 7.99 10.92
C GLN A 10 -12.68 6.79 10.01
N SER A 11 -11.44 6.28 9.89
CA SER A 11 -11.13 5.06 9.14
C SER A 11 -11.85 3.85 9.71
N LEU A 12 -11.87 3.72 11.03
CA LEU A 12 -12.61 2.67 11.72
C LEU A 12 -14.13 2.80 11.50
N ALA A 13 -14.66 4.02 11.55
CA ALA A 13 -16.08 4.29 11.31
C ALA A 13 -16.51 3.90 9.91
N MET A 14 -15.68 4.12 8.89
CA MET A 14 -15.97 3.73 7.49
C MET A 14 -15.99 2.23 7.28
N LEU A 15 -15.17 1.49 8.01
CA LEU A 15 -15.14 0.03 7.96
C LEU A 15 -16.27 -0.61 8.80
N ARG A 16 -16.91 0.14 9.68
CA ARG A 16 -17.98 -0.37 10.56
C ARG A 16 -19.14 -0.93 9.75
N GLY A 17 -19.46 -2.20 9.97
CA GLY A 17 -20.51 -2.92 9.23
C GLY A 17 -20.10 -3.45 7.84
N LYS A 18 -18.91 -3.09 7.32
CA LYS A 18 -18.43 -3.47 5.97
C LYS A 18 -17.06 -4.19 6.00
N TRP A 19 -16.72 -4.85 7.11
CA TRP A 19 -15.41 -5.50 7.30
C TRP A 19 -15.15 -6.68 6.38
N THR A 20 -16.18 -7.38 5.93
CA THR A 20 -16.06 -8.64 5.19
C THR A 20 -15.18 -8.51 3.96
N GLN A 21 -15.46 -7.53 3.11
CA GLN A 21 -14.72 -7.32 1.85
C GLN A 21 -13.26 -6.92 2.05
N PRO A 22 -12.93 -5.90 2.87
CA PRO A 22 -11.54 -5.53 3.17
C PRO A 22 -10.73 -6.64 3.85
N VAL A 23 -11.36 -7.41 4.75
CA VAL A 23 -10.70 -8.54 5.45
C VAL A 23 -10.41 -9.68 4.48
N VAL A 24 -11.34 -10.04 3.58
CA VAL A 24 -11.11 -11.06 2.55
C VAL A 24 -9.99 -10.61 1.60
N ALA A 25 -9.98 -9.35 1.18
CA ALA A 25 -8.91 -8.80 0.37
C ALA A 25 -7.54 -8.89 1.07
N ALA A 26 -7.48 -8.51 2.35
CA ALA A 26 -6.27 -8.62 3.17
C ALA A 26 -5.82 -10.08 3.36
N LEU A 27 -6.76 -11.02 3.53
CA LEU A 27 -6.49 -12.44 3.63
C LEU A 27 -5.83 -12.97 2.35
N ILE A 28 -6.37 -12.63 1.18
CA ILE A 28 -5.82 -13.05 -0.12
C ILE A 28 -4.39 -12.55 -0.27
N VAL A 29 -4.13 -11.26 -0.02
CA VAL A 29 -2.78 -10.67 -0.08
C VAL A 29 -1.83 -11.37 0.88
N THR A 30 -2.27 -11.64 2.11
CA THR A 30 -1.46 -12.30 3.13
C THR A 30 -1.13 -13.74 2.77
N LEU A 31 -2.09 -14.51 2.25
CA LEU A 31 -1.88 -15.89 1.79
C LEU A 31 -0.90 -15.94 0.63
N VAL A 32 -1.08 -15.10 -0.39
CA VAL A 32 -0.15 -15.04 -1.53
C VAL A 32 1.26 -14.68 -1.05
N SER A 33 1.40 -13.71 -0.14
CA SER A 33 2.69 -13.33 0.43
C SER A 33 3.32 -14.44 1.29
N ALA A 34 2.54 -15.25 1.99
CA ALA A 34 3.03 -16.37 2.78
C ALA A 34 3.56 -17.52 1.90
N PHE A 35 2.92 -17.77 0.75
CA PHE A 35 3.38 -18.78 -0.21
C PHE A 35 4.77 -18.46 -0.80
N THR A 36 5.16 -17.19 -0.85
CA THR A 36 6.51 -16.81 -1.32
C THR A 36 7.62 -17.27 -0.37
N GLN A 37 7.29 -17.62 0.89
CA GLN A 37 8.27 -18.00 1.91
C GLN A 37 8.38 -19.54 2.13
N GLY A 38 7.51 -20.33 1.52
CA GLY A 38 7.40 -21.79 1.74
C GLY A 38 7.91 -22.66 0.60
N GLY A 39 9.12 -22.42 0.06
CA GLY A 39 9.71 -23.23 -1.00
C GLY A 39 10.11 -24.63 -0.53
N SER A 40 9.55 -25.69 -1.11
CA SER A 40 9.91 -27.08 -0.83
C SER A 40 11.28 -27.46 -1.42
N GLN A 41 12.06 -28.24 -0.68
CA GLN A 41 13.47 -28.61 -0.94
C GLN A 41 13.72 -29.59 -2.10
N THR A 42 12.77 -29.85 -2.99
CA THR A 42 12.86 -30.95 -3.97
C THR A 42 12.93 -30.53 -5.44
N GLN A 43 12.99 -29.25 -5.76
CA GLN A 43 13.11 -28.78 -7.16
C GLN A 43 14.49 -28.15 -7.43
N SER A 44 14.95 -28.25 -8.69
CA SER A 44 16.20 -27.59 -9.09
C SER A 44 16.17 -26.10 -8.79
N ALA A 45 17.29 -25.53 -8.35
CA ALA A 45 17.42 -24.13 -7.93
C ALA A 45 16.81 -23.14 -8.95
N THR A 46 16.89 -23.44 -10.24
CA THR A 46 16.33 -22.62 -11.32
C THR A 46 14.81 -22.53 -11.30
N PHE A 47 14.09 -23.62 -11.03
CA PHE A 47 12.62 -23.58 -10.93
C PHE A 47 12.14 -22.89 -9.67
N ILE A 48 12.90 -23.04 -8.56
CA ILE A 48 12.59 -22.34 -7.30
C ILE A 48 12.78 -20.84 -7.47
N THR A 49 13.88 -20.39 -8.09
CA THR A 49 14.14 -18.96 -8.31
C THR A 49 13.14 -18.33 -9.27
N LEU A 50 12.78 -19.02 -10.36
CA LEU A 50 11.78 -18.52 -11.31
C LEU A 50 10.38 -18.44 -10.67
N GLY A 51 9.98 -19.49 -9.94
CA GLY A 51 8.70 -19.50 -9.21
C GLY A 51 8.63 -18.40 -8.15
N PHE A 52 9.71 -18.19 -7.40
CA PHE A 52 9.83 -17.10 -6.44
C PHE A 52 9.68 -15.72 -7.10
N LEU A 53 10.37 -15.51 -8.25
CA LEU A 53 10.28 -14.24 -8.99
C LEU A 53 8.86 -13.97 -9.48
N VAL A 54 8.19 -14.97 -10.07
CA VAL A 54 6.80 -14.83 -10.51
C VAL A 54 5.87 -14.52 -9.34
N MET A 55 6.00 -15.23 -8.22
CA MET A 55 5.21 -14.97 -7.02
C MET A 55 5.47 -13.60 -6.43
N LEU A 56 6.72 -13.12 -6.44
CA LEU A 56 7.06 -11.77 -5.99
C LEU A 56 6.34 -10.71 -6.84
N LEU A 57 6.37 -10.86 -8.18
CA LEU A 57 5.67 -9.96 -9.10
C LEU A 57 4.15 -9.95 -8.86
N VAL A 58 3.56 -11.13 -8.67
CA VAL A 58 2.13 -11.26 -8.35
C VAL A 58 1.80 -10.58 -7.01
N ALA A 59 2.64 -10.79 -5.98
CA ALA A 59 2.43 -10.18 -4.67
C ALA A 59 2.51 -8.65 -4.72
N MET A 60 3.45 -8.09 -5.50
CA MET A 60 3.59 -6.63 -5.69
C MET A 60 2.35 -6.03 -6.37
N ASN A 61 1.86 -6.66 -7.45
CA ASN A 61 0.64 -6.20 -8.11
C ASN A 61 -0.60 -6.32 -7.21
N LEU A 62 -0.69 -7.39 -6.43
CA LEU A 62 -1.79 -7.59 -5.50
C LEU A 62 -1.77 -6.57 -4.36
N GLN A 63 -0.58 -6.18 -3.89
CA GLN A 63 -0.42 -5.11 -2.90
C GLN A 63 -0.89 -3.75 -3.47
N TYR A 64 -0.51 -3.42 -4.70
CA TYR A 64 -1.03 -2.24 -5.41
C TYR A 64 -2.56 -2.30 -5.51
N GLY A 65 -3.10 -3.41 -5.99
CA GLY A 65 -4.55 -3.61 -6.11
C GLY A 65 -5.28 -3.47 -4.78
N PHE A 66 -4.65 -3.91 -3.67
CA PHE A 66 -5.23 -3.73 -2.34
C PHE A 66 -5.31 -2.25 -1.94
N SER A 67 -4.25 -1.47 -2.13
CA SER A 67 -4.24 -0.03 -1.84
C SER A 67 -5.26 0.72 -2.68
N VAL A 68 -5.32 0.45 -3.99
CA VAL A 68 -6.32 1.05 -4.90
C VAL A 68 -7.74 0.59 -4.57
N GLY A 69 -7.93 -0.69 -4.26
CA GLY A 69 -9.23 -1.23 -3.84
C GLY A 69 -9.75 -0.54 -2.58
N MET A 70 -8.89 -0.25 -1.61
CA MET A 70 -9.24 0.50 -0.41
C MET A 70 -9.55 1.98 -0.71
N LEU A 71 -8.84 2.60 -1.65
CA LEU A 71 -9.16 3.96 -2.12
C LEU A 71 -10.54 4.00 -2.79
N ARG A 72 -10.83 3.05 -3.70
CA ARG A 72 -12.12 2.93 -4.36
C ARG A 72 -13.26 2.65 -3.38
N PHE A 73 -13.00 1.82 -2.36
CA PHE A 73 -13.94 1.57 -1.25
C PHE A 73 -14.22 2.86 -0.45
N HIS A 74 -13.18 3.65 -0.14
CA HIS A 74 -13.35 4.96 0.50
C HIS A 74 -14.24 5.89 -0.32
N ARG A 75 -14.15 5.84 -1.65
CA ARG A 75 -14.96 6.62 -2.60
C ARG A 75 -16.34 6.02 -2.88
N GLY A 76 -16.77 5.01 -2.11
CA GLY A 76 -18.13 4.45 -2.13
C GLY A 76 -18.34 3.22 -3.02
N ARG A 77 -17.27 2.60 -3.55
CA ARG A 77 -17.40 1.31 -4.25
C ARG A 77 -17.45 0.16 -3.25
N GLU A 78 -18.46 -0.71 -3.35
CA GLU A 78 -18.72 -1.71 -2.31
C GLU A 78 -17.93 -3.01 -2.47
N ASN A 79 -17.49 -3.37 -3.68
CA ASN A 79 -16.87 -4.66 -3.96
C ASN A 79 -15.33 -4.58 -3.96
N THR A 80 -14.74 -4.39 -2.77
CA THR A 80 -13.29 -4.21 -2.58
C THR A 80 -12.45 -5.31 -3.23
N VAL A 81 -12.89 -6.57 -3.17
CA VAL A 81 -12.14 -7.71 -3.73
C VAL A 81 -12.09 -7.62 -5.25
N ASN A 82 -13.22 -7.34 -5.91
CA ASN A 82 -13.25 -7.20 -7.36
C ASN A 82 -12.46 -5.98 -7.84
N GLU A 83 -12.57 -4.85 -7.14
CA GLU A 83 -11.80 -3.63 -7.42
C GLU A 83 -10.29 -3.86 -7.24
N MET A 84 -9.89 -4.62 -6.22
CA MET A 84 -8.50 -5.01 -6.00
C MET A 84 -7.94 -5.83 -7.18
N PHE A 85 -8.67 -6.84 -7.64
CA PHE A 85 -8.24 -7.66 -8.78
C PHE A 85 -8.27 -6.89 -10.10
N SER A 86 -9.25 -6.00 -10.29
CA SER A 86 -9.34 -5.14 -11.46
C SER A 86 -8.11 -4.21 -11.55
N ALA A 87 -7.79 -3.52 -10.48
CA ALA A 87 -6.62 -2.64 -10.40
C ALA A 87 -5.30 -3.40 -10.54
N ALA A 88 -5.20 -4.62 -9.97
CA ALA A 88 -3.98 -5.41 -10.01
C ALA A 88 -3.67 -6.01 -11.39
N PHE A 89 -4.70 -6.42 -12.17
CA PHE A 89 -4.51 -7.29 -13.33
C PHE A 89 -5.22 -6.88 -14.62
N LYS A 90 -6.21 -5.98 -14.56
CA LYS A 90 -7.00 -5.59 -15.75
C LYS A 90 -6.61 -4.24 -16.33
N GLU A 91 -6.21 -3.31 -15.48
CA GLU A 91 -5.94 -1.93 -15.88
C GLU A 91 -4.43 -1.73 -16.00
N ASP A 92 -3.93 -1.48 -17.23
CA ASP A 92 -2.52 -1.14 -17.52
C ASP A 92 -1.47 -1.91 -16.70
N TYR A 93 -1.55 -3.24 -16.74
CA TYR A 93 -0.67 -4.13 -15.97
C TYR A 93 0.81 -3.75 -16.06
N GLY A 94 1.29 -3.41 -17.26
CA GLY A 94 2.69 -3.02 -17.48
C GLY A 94 3.09 -1.74 -16.75
N ARG A 95 2.20 -0.78 -16.69
CA ARG A 95 2.40 0.49 -15.97
C ARG A 95 2.41 0.26 -14.44
N VAL A 96 1.45 -0.51 -13.93
CA VAL A 96 1.38 -0.86 -12.51
C VAL A 96 2.65 -1.62 -12.09
N LEU A 97 3.04 -2.62 -12.87
CA LEU A 97 4.26 -3.38 -12.62
C LEU A 97 5.50 -2.48 -12.67
N GLY A 98 5.59 -1.59 -13.67
CA GLY A 98 6.67 -0.60 -13.78
C GLY A 98 6.74 0.31 -12.55
N LEU A 99 5.61 0.82 -12.08
CA LEU A 99 5.54 1.67 -10.88
C LEU A 99 6.07 0.92 -9.64
N MET A 100 5.60 -0.30 -9.43
CA MET A 100 6.01 -1.11 -8.27
C MET A 100 7.49 -1.49 -8.34
N LEU A 101 7.99 -1.92 -9.50
CA LEU A 101 9.39 -2.29 -9.67
C LEU A 101 10.34 -1.09 -9.54
N LEU A 102 10.01 0.04 -10.17
CA LEU A 102 10.82 1.26 -10.08
C LEU A 102 10.85 1.80 -8.64
N GLY A 103 9.69 1.84 -7.98
CA GLY A 103 9.61 2.23 -6.58
C GLY A 103 10.47 1.34 -5.68
N ALA A 104 10.33 0.02 -5.82
CA ALA A 104 11.13 -0.95 -5.09
C ALA A 104 12.63 -0.82 -5.39
N LEU A 105 13.00 -0.64 -6.65
CA LEU A 105 14.40 -0.45 -7.06
C LEU A 105 15.00 0.81 -6.42
N PHE A 106 14.30 1.94 -6.48
CA PHE A 106 14.79 3.17 -5.87
C PHE A 106 14.91 3.04 -4.35
N ILE A 107 13.93 2.46 -3.68
CA ILE A 107 14.01 2.23 -2.22
C ILE A 107 15.19 1.30 -1.91
N PHE A 108 15.38 0.22 -2.67
CA PHE A 108 16.49 -0.70 -2.49
C PHE A 108 17.86 -0.02 -2.65
N LEU A 109 18.04 0.80 -3.70
CA LEU A 109 19.28 1.54 -3.91
C LEU A 109 19.58 2.51 -2.75
N TRP A 110 18.56 3.19 -2.24
CA TRP A 110 18.72 4.06 -1.07
C TRP A 110 19.00 3.28 0.20
N CYS A 111 18.40 2.11 0.39
CA CYS A 111 18.70 1.22 1.51
C CYS A 111 20.12 0.65 1.45
N LEU A 112 20.63 0.38 0.23
CA LEU A 112 22.00 -0.07 0.02
C LEU A 112 23.02 1.00 0.44
N LEU A 113 22.68 2.27 0.19
CA LEU A 113 23.53 3.40 0.58
C LEU A 113 23.50 3.59 2.11
N LEU A 114 22.31 3.70 2.68
CA LEU A 114 22.05 3.82 4.12
C LEU A 114 20.58 3.43 4.41
N ILE A 115 20.34 2.69 5.47
CA ILE A 115 19.00 2.22 5.85
C ILE A 115 18.04 3.39 6.11
N ILE A 116 18.49 4.42 6.82
CA ILE A 116 17.65 5.57 7.19
C ILE A 116 17.12 6.33 5.95
N PRO A 117 17.95 6.74 4.96
CA PRO A 117 17.45 7.33 3.72
C PRO A 117 16.49 6.42 2.94
N GLY A 118 16.72 5.10 2.96
CA GLY A 118 15.82 4.14 2.34
C GLY A 118 14.41 4.18 2.95
N ILE A 119 14.31 4.23 4.28
CA ILE A 119 13.03 4.39 4.99
C ILE A 119 12.37 5.73 4.62
N ILE A 120 13.10 6.82 4.60
CA ILE A 120 12.58 8.14 4.22
C ILE A 120 12.02 8.12 2.79
N LYS A 121 12.70 7.46 1.85
CA LYS A 121 12.23 7.31 0.47
C LYS A 121 11.03 6.37 0.35
N ALA A 122 10.95 5.31 1.16
CA ALA A 122 9.76 4.46 1.22
C ALA A 122 8.52 5.26 1.63
N TYR A 123 8.63 6.14 2.63
CA TYR A 123 7.55 7.06 2.98
C TYR A 123 7.27 8.11 1.91
N ALA A 124 8.30 8.60 1.21
CA ALA A 124 8.13 9.55 0.11
C ALA A 124 7.33 8.96 -1.06
N TYR A 125 7.48 7.67 -1.35
CA TYR A 125 6.81 6.98 -2.46
C TYR A 125 5.49 6.29 -2.05
N SER A 126 5.09 6.38 -0.79
CA SER A 126 3.91 5.67 -0.26
C SER A 126 2.58 6.09 -0.89
N MET A 127 2.48 7.31 -1.45
CA MET A 127 1.28 7.81 -2.10
C MET A 127 1.24 7.52 -3.62
N ALA A 128 2.32 6.99 -4.20
CA ALA A 128 2.41 6.73 -5.63
C ALA A 128 1.29 5.81 -6.18
N PRO A 129 0.85 4.74 -5.51
CA PRO A 129 -0.26 3.92 -5.97
C PRO A 129 -1.58 4.69 -6.14
N TYR A 130 -1.87 5.62 -5.22
CA TYR A 130 -3.08 6.42 -5.24
C TYR A 130 -3.02 7.51 -6.32
N ILE A 131 -1.84 8.11 -6.53
CA ILE A 131 -1.60 9.08 -7.60
C ILE A 131 -1.73 8.40 -8.96
N ALA A 132 -1.22 7.18 -9.11
CA ALA A 132 -1.32 6.41 -10.33
C ALA A 132 -2.77 6.04 -10.68
N GLU A 133 -3.59 5.76 -9.66
CA GLU A 133 -5.03 5.54 -9.84
C GLU A 133 -5.77 6.80 -10.28
N ASP A 134 -5.42 7.94 -9.67
CA ASP A 134 -6.08 9.22 -9.97
C ASP A 134 -5.66 9.81 -11.32
N ASN A 135 -4.49 9.42 -11.84
CA ASN A 135 -3.91 9.96 -13.06
C ASN A 135 -3.37 8.80 -13.94
N PRO A 136 -4.25 8.07 -14.60
CA PRO A 136 -3.84 6.90 -15.41
C PRO A 136 -2.94 7.23 -16.59
N GLU A 137 -2.90 8.48 -17.02
CA GLU A 137 -2.05 8.98 -18.09
C GLU A 137 -0.59 9.20 -17.67
N LEU A 138 -0.30 9.24 -16.37
CA LEU A 138 1.05 9.55 -15.88
C LEU A 138 1.98 8.34 -16.00
N ASP A 139 3.21 8.64 -16.35
CA ASP A 139 4.32 7.70 -16.33
C ASP A 139 4.68 7.25 -14.91
N PRO A 140 5.14 6.00 -14.67
CA PRO A 140 5.53 5.51 -13.35
C PRO A 140 6.51 6.41 -12.59
N ILE A 141 7.51 6.95 -13.29
CA ILE A 141 8.51 7.85 -12.70
C ILE A 141 7.85 9.13 -12.20
N GLU A 142 6.93 9.68 -13.00
CA GLU A 142 6.20 10.90 -12.64
C GLU A 142 5.28 10.66 -11.44
N CYS A 143 4.64 9.48 -11.32
CA CYS A 143 3.86 9.11 -10.14
C CYS A 143 4.73 9.09 -8.87
N LEU A 144 5.94 8.54 -8.94
CA LEU A 144 6.89 8.53 -7.82
C LEU A 144 7.33 9.96 -7.46
N ARG A 145 7.63 10.79 -8.46
CA ARG A 145 8.03 12.19 -8.26
C ARG A 145 6.91 13.00 -7.59
N ARG A 146 5.68 12.87 -8.08
CA ARG A 146 4.53 13.55 -7.48
C ARG A 146 4.24 13.07 -6.06
N SER A 147 4.43 11.78 -5.80
CA SER A 147 4.35 11.25 -4.43
C SER A 147 5.38 11.89 -3.50
N GLU A 148 6.62 12.04 -3.96
CA GLU A 148 7.67 12.68 -3.18
C GLU A 148 7.37 14.16 -2.87
N VAL A 149 6.83 14.89 -3.84
CA VAL A 149 6.40 16.29 -3.69
C VAL A 149 5.22 16.37 -2.70
N LEU A 150 4.19 15.54 -2.90
CA LEU A 150 3.01 15.52 -2.04
C LEU A 150 3.35 15.19 -0.58
N MET A 151 4.32 14.30 -0.38
CA MET A 151 4.79 13.87 0.95
C MET A 151 5.85 14.81 1.55
N TYR A 152 6.17 15.91 0.88
CA TYR A 152 7.13 16.88 1.41
C TYR A 152 6.57 17.56 2.66
N GLY A 153 7.29 17.45 3.78
CA GLY A 153 6.83 17.95 5.10
C GLY A 153 5.97 16.96 5.91
N HIS A 154 5.30 15.99 5.26
CA HIS A 154 4.32 15.09 5.88
C HIS A 154 4.79 13.64 6.11
N LYS A 155 6.05 13.32 5.75
CA LYS A 155 6.63 11.97 5.93
C LYS A 155 6.61 11.51 7.38
N MET A 156 6.92 12.43 8.30
CA MET A 156 6.94 12.14 9.73
C MET A 156 5.52 11.92 10.29
N ASP A 157 4.52 12.62 9.77
CA ASP A 157 3.13 12.45 10.20
C ASP A 157 2.62 11.05 9.86
N LEU A 158 2.90 10.57 8.64
CA LEU A 158 2.57 9.21 8.22
C LEU A 158 3.38 8.16 9.02
N PHE A 159 4.67 8.42 9.25
CA PHE A 159 5.50 7.54 10.08
C PHE A 159 4.91 7.36 11.48
N ILE A 160 4.55 8.45 12.15
CA ILE A 160 3.97 8.39 13.50
C ILE A 160 2.55 7.79 13.46
N LEU A 161 1.79 8.00 12.38
CA LEU A 161 0.51 7.31 12.19
C LEU A 161 0.72 5.80 12.18
N HIS A 162 1.68 5.28 11.41
CA HIS A 162 2.01 3.86 11.38
C HIS A 162 2.56 3.37 12.74
N LEU A 163 3.42 4.15 13.39
CA LEU A 163 3.95 3.83 14.71
C LEU A 163 2.82 3.68 15.75
N SER A 164 1.76 4.45 15.62
CA SER A 164 0.59 4.36 16.51
C SER A 164 -0.21 3.07 16.38
N TYR A 165 0.02 2.27 15.32
CA TYR A 165 -0.57 0.94 15.14
C TYR A 165 0.29 -0.19 15.71
N ILE A 166 1.52 0.08 16.17
CA ILE A 166 2.43 -0.96 16.69
C ILE A 166 1.78 -1.80 17.79
N GLY A 167 1.08 -1.16 18.73
CA GLY A 167 0.36 -1.87 19.78
C GLY A 167 -0.66 -2.87 19.24
N TRP A 168 -1.41 -2.49 18.22
CA TRP A 168 -2.39 -3.35 17.56
C TRP A 168 -1.74 -4.45 16.74
N ILE A 169 -0.59 -4.18 16.11
CA ILE A 169 0.22 -5.19 15.41
C ILE A 169 0.72 -6.24 16.39
N LEU A 170 1.23 -5.84 17.56
CA LEU A 170 1.67 -6.77 18.60
C LEU A 170 0.53 -7.65 19.10
N VAL A 171 -0.65 -7.09 19.35
CA VAL A 171 -1.86 -7.87 19.70
C VAL A 171 -2.22 -8.81 18.54
N GLY A 172 -2.13 -8.36 17.30
CA GLY A 172 -2.36 -9.19 16.12
C GLY A 172 -1.40 -10.38 16.01
N ILE A 173 -0.13 -10.19 16.36
CA ILE A 173 0.88 -11.27 16.40
C ILE A 173 0.57 -12.26 17.51
N LEU A 174 0.20 -11.79 18.71
CA LEU A 174 -0.17 -12.63 19.86
C LEU A 174 -1.38 -13.54 19.55
N THR A 175 -2.27 -13.12 18.66
CA THR A 175 -3.39 -13.94 18.17
C THR A 175 -3.01 -14.87 17.01
N LEU A 176 -1.75 -15.33 16.93
CA LEU A 176 -1.20 -16.15 15.84
C LEU A 176 -1.35 -15.49 14.45
N GLY A 177 -1.37 -14.17 14.38
CA GLY A 177 -1.49 -13.42 13.15
C GLY A 177 -2.93 -13.16 12.70
N ILE A 178 -3.94 -13.81 13.29
CA ILE A 178 -5.34 -13.65 12.90
C ILE A 178 -5.78 -12.19 13.05
N GLY A 179 -5.38 -11.51 14.14
CA GLY A 179 -5.70 -10.10 14.36
C GLY A 179 -5.16 -9.15 13.30
N LEU A 180 -4.07 -9.51 12.62
CA LEU A 180 -3.49 -8.69 11.55
C LEU A 180 -4.42 -8.54 10.34
N LEU A 181 -5.35 -9.49 10.12
CA LEU A 181 -6.36 -9.40 9.06
C LEU A 181 -7.31 -8.20 9.24
N TRP A 182 -7.52 -7.75 10.46
CA TRP A 182 -8.31 -6.54 10.77
C TRP A 182 -7.45 -5.29 10.84
N VAL A 183 -6.25 -5.41 11.39
CA VAL A 183 -5.33 -4.27 11.53
C VAL A 183 -4.87 -3.76 10.17
N LYS A 184 -4.58 -4.66 9.22
CA LYS A 184 -4.09 -4.30 7.88
C LYS A 184 -5.08 -3.43 7.09
N PRO A 185 -6.35 -3.80 6.86
CA PRO A 185 -7.30 -2.93 6.16
C PRO A 185 -7.60 -1.64 6.93
N TRP A 186 -7.51 -1.64 8.25
CA TRP A 186 -7.67 -0.43 9.05
C TRP A 186 -6.51 0.56 8.83
N MET A 187 -5.28 0.07 8.84
CA MET A 187 -4.10 0.90 8.51
C MET A 187 -4.19 1.47 7.10
N GLU A 188 -4.52 0.62 6.13
CA GLU A 188 -4.64 1.03 4.73
C GLU A 188 -5.73 2.10 4.55
N MET A 189 -6.88 1.94 5.19
CA MET A 189 -7.93 2.95 5.15
C MET A 189 -7.51 4.28 5.79
N ALA A 190 -6.69 4.23 6.86
CA ALA A 190 -6.14 5.45 7.45
C ALA A 190 -5.15 6.15 6.50
N GLN A 191 -4.35 5.36 5.76
CA GLN A 191 -3.43 5.88 4.75
C GLN A 191 -4.18 6.49 3.55
N VAL A 192 -5.26 5.86 3.09
CA VAL A 192 -6.15 6.41 2.05
C VAL A 192 -6.71 7.76 2.48
N LYS A 193 -7.21 7.86 3.70
CA LYS A 193 -7.71 9.15 4.22
C LYS A 193 -6.62 10.21 4.32
N PHE A 194 -5.45 9.82 4.75
CA PHE A 194 -4.29 10.70 4.79
C PHE A 194 -3.94 11.24 3.39
N TYR A 195 -3.99 10.38 2.36
CA TYR A 195 -3.81 10.79 0.97
C TYR A 195 -4.87 11.80 0.51
N GLU A 196 -6.16 11.53 0.76
CA GLU A 196 -7.24 12.44 0.35
C GLU A 196 -7.12 13.83 1.04
N GLU A 197 -6.64 13.86 2.28
CA GLU A 197 -6.38 15.14 2.96
C GLU A 197 -5.20 15.90 2.37
N LEU A 198 -4.09 15.21 2.09
CA LEU A 198 -2.94 15.84 1.43
C LEU A 198 -3.33 16.39 0.06
N LYS A 199 -4.15 15.65 -0.69
CA LYS A 199 -4.67 16.08 -1.99
C LYS A 199 -5.53 17.32 -1.88
N ALA A 200 -6.41 17.38 -0.88
CA ALA A 200 -7.25 18.55 -0.61
C ALA A 200 -6.41 19.77 -0.19
N GLU A 201 -5.36 19.56 0.62
CA GLU A 201 -4.44 20.62 1.04
C GLU A 201 -3.61 21.15 -0.13
N ALA A 202 -3.09 20.27 -0.99
CA ALA A 202 -2.37 20.65 -2.20
C ALA A 202 -3.25 21.42 -3.19
N GLY A 203 -4.51 21.02 -3.37
CA GLY A 203 -5.48 21.73 -4.22
C GLY A 203 -5.83 23.13 -3.71
N ASN A 204 -5.72 23.37 -2.41
CA ASN A 204 -5.93 24.68 -1.79
C ASN A 204 -4.65 25.55 -1.74
N ASN A 205 -3.48 24.98 -2.07
CA ASN A 205 -2.19 25.66 -1.98
C ASN A 205 -1.46 25.59 -3.33
N PRO A 206 -1.56 26.64 -4.19
CA PRO A 206 -1.02 26.62 -5.56
C PRO A 206 0.51 26.53 -5.65
N ILE A 207 1.22 26.52 -4.53
CA ILE A 207 2.69 26.39 -4.47
C ILE A 207 3.13 24.91 -4.51
N GLN A 208 2.22 23.95 -4.31
CA GLN A 208 2.50 22.51 -4.30
C GLN A 208 1.90 21.74 -5.48
N ALA A 209 1.27 22.42 -6.43
CA ALA A 209 0.66 21.86 -7.63
C ALA A 209 1.67 21.71 -8.78
#